data_03a913a7d9ea0b4b9f6d18cb740f9dd6
#
_entry.id   03a913a7d9ea0b4b9f6d18cb740f9dd6
#
_cell.length_a   1.000
_cell.length_b   1.000
_cell.length_c   1.000
_cell.angle_alpha   90.00
_cell.angle_beta   90.00
_cell.angle_gamma   90.00
#
_symmetry.space_group_name_H-M   'P 1'
#
loop_
_entity.id
_entity.type
_entity.pdbx_description
1 polymer ?
#
loop_
_entity_poly.entity_id
_entity_poly.type
_entity_poly.pdbx_seq_one_letter_code
_entity_poly.pdbx_strand_id
1 'polypeptide(L)'
;MFEIILTERARKHWDRLKADTGLEKRLRAVRKTLRFLSENPRHPSLRTHEFTSLKGPQGEKIFEAYAEQSTPAAYRVFWYYGPEENRITVIAITPHP
;
A
#
# COMPACT_ATOMS: atom_id res chain seq x y z
N MET A 1 -8.82 -8.24 -12.20
CA MET A 1 -7.64 -7.48 -11.81
C MET A 1 -8.06 -6.08 -11.36
N PHE A 2 -7.42 -5.56 -10.32
CA PHE A 2 -7.77 -4.24 -9.80
C PHE A 2 -6.87 -3.17 -10.37
N GLU A 3 -7.45 -2.02 -10.69
CA GLU A 3 -6.70 -0.83 -11.02
C GLU A 3 -6.24 -0.18 -9.71
N ILE A 4 -4.94 0.14 -9.63
CA ILE A 4 -4.36 0.76 -8.45
C ILE A 4 -4.30 2.26 -8.65
N ILE A 5 -4.91 3.01 -7.73
CA ILE A 5 -4.91 4.46 -7.76
C ILE A 5 -4.17 4.95 -6.52
N LEU A 6 -3.27 5.90 -6.71
CA LEU A 6 -2.56 6.52 -5.59
C LEU A 6 -3.21 7.88 -5.29
N THR A 7 -3.50 8.14 -4.02
CA THR A 7 -3.87 9.48 -3.60
C THR A 7 -2.67 10.41 -3.78
N GLU A 8 -2.88 11.71 -3.70
CA GLU A 8 -1.78 12.67 -3.78
C GLU A 8 -0.72 12.36 -2.72
N ARG A 9 -1.14 12.05 -1.50
CA ARG A 9 -0.23 11.69 -0.41
C ARG A 9 0.57 10.44 -0.74
N ALA A 10 -0.10 9.39 -1.20
CA ALA A 10 0.57 8.14 -1.56
C ALA A 10 1.52 8.36 -2.73
N ARG A 11 1.15 9.23 -3.68
CA ARG A 11 2.03 9.56 -4.80
C ARG A 11 3.32 10.22 -4.33
N LYS A 12 3.23 11.11 -3.36
CA LYS A 12 4.43 11.73 -2.79
C LYS A 12 5.32 10.69 -2.10
N HIS A 13 4.72 9.75 -1.38
CA HIS A 13 5.47 8.65 -0.77
C HIS A 13 6.18 7.81 -1.84
N TRP A 14 5.46 7.50 -2.90
CA TRP A 14 5.98 6.71 -4.01
C TRP A 14 7.13 7.42 -4.71
N ASP A 15 6.96 8.71 -4.99
CA ASP A 15 7.99 9.50 -5.66
C ASP A 15 9.27 9.60 -4.81
N ARG A 16 9.12 9.71 -3.51
CA ARG A 16 10.27 9.73 -2.60
C ARG A 16 11.04 8.42 -2.65
N LEU A 17 10.33 7.29 -2.67
CA LEU A 17 10.97 5.98 -2.80
C LEU A 17 11.76 5.88 -4.11
N LYS A 18 11.20 6.39 -5.20
CA LYS A 18 11.86 6.33 -6.50
C LYS A 18 13.08 7.23 -6.58
N ALA A 19 13.04 8.37 -5.88
CA ALA A 19 14.09 9.37 -5.95
C ALA A 19 15.29 9.05 -5.07
N ASP A 20 15.11 8.25 -4.03
CA ASP A 20 16.16 7.97 -3.03
C ASP A 20 16.85 6.65 -3.35
N THR A 21 18.08 6.72 -3.84
CA THR A 21 18.84 5.53 -4.20
C THR A 21 19.12 4.62 -3.00
N GLY A 22 19.12 5.19 -1.78
CA GLY A 22 19.28 4.41 -0.55
C GLY A 22 18.07 3.55 -0.21
N LEU A 23 16.92 3.79 -0.89
CA LEU A 23 15.68 3.06 -0.64
C LEU A 23 15.33 2.08 -1.75
N GLU A 24 16.28 1.72 -2.61
CA GLU A 24 16.02 0.88 -3.77
C GLU A 24 15.40 -0.47 -3.41
N LYS A 25 15.91 -1.09 -2.34
CA LYS A 25 15.37 -2.38 -1.88
C LYS A 25 13.91 -2.23 -1.45
N ARG A 26 13.59 -1.13 -0.78
CA ARG A 26 12.23 -0.85 -0.33
C ARG A 26 11.31 -0.53 -1.50
N LEU A 27 11.82 0.19 -2.49
CA LEU A 27 11.08 0.46 -3.70
C LEU A 27 10.65 -0.84 -4.39
N ARG A 28 11.57 -1.80 -4.49
CA ARG A 28 11.22 -3.09 -5.12
C ARG A 28 10.17 -3.84 -4.33
N ALA A 29 10.27 -3.81 -2.99
CA ALA A 29 9.29 -4.48 -2.13
C ALA A 29 7.91 -3.84 -2.28
N VAL A 30 7.85 -2.51 -2.29
CA VAL A 30 6.57 -1.79 -2.45
C VAL A 30 5.99 -2.04 -3.84
N ARG A 31 6.82 -2.02 -4.88
CA ARG A 31 6.37 -2.29 -6.25
C ARG A 31 5.75 -3.67 -6.36
N LYS A 32 6.37 -4.66 -5.73
CA LYS A 32 5.83 -6.02 -5.70
C LYS A 32 4.49 -6.07 -4.97
N THR A 33 4.38 -5.32 -3.87
CA THR A 33 3.13 -5.25 -3.11
C THR A 33 2.00 -4.66 -3.95
N LEU A 34 2.28 -3.57 -4.67
CA LEU A 34 1.27 -2.95 -5.55
C LEU A 34 0.83 -3.91 -6.65
N ARG A 35 1.77 -4.69 -7.20
CA ARG A 35 1.44 -5.70 -8.20
C ARG A 35 0.54 -6.77 -7.60
N PHE A 36 0.85 -7.27 -6.41
CA PHE A 36 0.01 -8.26 -5.75
C PHE A 36 -1.38 -7.71 -5.47
N LEU A 37 -1.48 -6.46 -5.02
CA LEU A 37 -2.79 -5.83 -4.80
C LEU A 37 -3.61 -5.78 -6.08
N SER A 38 -2.97 -5.48 -7.20
CA SER A 38 -3.65 -5.45 -8.51
C SER A 38 -4.14 -6.82 -8.91
N GLU A 39 -3.32 -7.85 -8.71
CA GLU A 39 -3.63 -9.20 -9.15
C GLU A 39 -4.54 -9.95 -8.18
N ASN A 40 -4.26 -9.83 -6.89
CA ASN A 40 -5.01 -10.53 -5.86
C ASN A 40 -4.77 -9.87 -4.50
N PRO A 41 -5.63 -8.95 -4.08
CA PRO A 41 -5.45 -8.25 -2.81
C PRO A 41 -5.54 -9.17 -1.59
N ARG A 42 -6.00 -10.39 -1.78
CA ARG A 42 -6.06 -11.40 -0.71
C ARG A 42 -4.84 -12.32 -0.71
N HIS A 43 -3.82 -12.00 -1.48
CA HIS A 43 -2.62 -12.82 -1.55
C HIS A 43 -2.00 -12.94 -0.14
N PRO A 44 -1.70 -14.17 0.31
CA PRO A 44 -1.24 -14.38 1.69
C PRO A 44 0.07 -13.68 2.01
N SER A 45 0.94 -13.45 1.03
CA SER A 45 2.20 -12.74 1.24
C SER A 45 2.01 -11.31 1.71
N LEU A 46 0.84 -10.71 1.45
CA LEU A 46 0.54 -9.34 1.85
C LEU A 46 0.26 -9.24 3.35
N ARG A 47 -0.15 -10.35 3.97
CA ARG A 47 -0.53 -10.41 5.38
C ARG A 47 -1.50 -9.28 5.74
N THR A 48 -2.42 -9.00 4.83
CA THR A 48 -3.36 -7.90 4.95
C THR A 48 -4.24 -8.05 6.18
N HIS A 49 -4.42 -6.94 6.89
CA HIS A 49 -5.39 -6.88 7.97
C HIS A 49 -6.01 -5.49 8.00
N GLU A 50 -7.15 -5.37 8.65
CA GLU A 50 -7.84 -4.10 8.76
C GLU A 50 -7.10 -3.17 9.69
N PHE A 51 -6.95 -1.90 9.27
CA PHE A 51 -6.36 -0.85 10.08
C PHE A 51 -7.50 0.02 10.62
N THR A 52 -7.96 -0.30 11.83
CA THR A 52 -9.21 0.25 12.36
C THR A 52 -9.12 1.71 12.81
N SER A 53 -7.90 2.24 12.92
CA SER A 53 -7.70 3.63 13.36
C SER A 53 -8.12 4.66 12.32
N LEU A 54 -8.32 4.24 11.07
CA LEU A 54 -8.69 5.13 9.96
C LEU A 54 -9.86 4.56 9.20
N LYS A 55 -10.61 5.47 8.55
CA LYS A 55 -11.64 5.12 7.59
C LYS A 55 -11.39 5.90 6.30
N GLY A 56 -11.84 5.37 5.18
CA GLY A 56 -11.80 6.06 3.92
C GLY A 56 -12.79 7.21 3.87
N PRO A 57 -12.76 8.02 2.80
CA PRO A 57 -13.60 9.24 2.71
C PRO A 57 -15.09 8.96 2.72
N GLN A 58 -15.53 7.77 2.36
CA GLN A 58 -16.93 7.36 2.39
C GLN A 58 -17.20 6.35 3.49
N GLY A 59 -16.31 6.23 4.48
CA GLY A 59 -16.46 5.26 5.55
C GLY A 59 -15.88 3.89 5.23
N GLU A 60 -15.13 3.76 4.13
CA GLU A 60 -14.53 2.47 3.75
C GLU A 60 -13.56 1.97 4.81
N LYS A 61 -13.49 0.66 4.95
CA LYS A 61 -12.45 0.03 5.76
C LYS A 61 -11.10 0.24 5.12
N ILE A 62 -10.11 0.60 5.95
CA ILE A 62 -8.73 0.72 5.50
C ILE A 62 -8.00 -0.57 5.84
N PHE A 63 -7.20 -1.05 4.92
CA PHE A 63 -6.39 -2.24 5.10
C PHE A 63 -4.91 -1.89 5.05
N GLU A 64 -4.13 -2.66 5.77
CA GLU A 64 -2.67 -2.53 5.81
C GLU A 64 -2.08 -3.78 5.21
N ALA A 65 -1.27 -3.61 4.16
CA ALA A 65 -0.52 -4.70 3.53
C ALA A 65 0.96 -4.54 3.84
N TYR A 66 1.65 -5.66 4.02
CA TYR A 66 3.07 -5.67 4.36
C TYR A 66 3.91 -5.71 3.09
N ALA A 67 4.65 -4.64 2.83
CA ALA A 67 5.64 -4.65 1.76
C ALA A 67 6.92 -5.32 2.24
N GLU A 68 7.28 -5.07 3.50
CA GLU A 68 8.44 -5.70 4.13
C GLU A 68 8.03 -6.32 5.45
N GLN A 69 8.80 -7.33 5.87
CA GLN A 69 8.55 -8.04 7.12
C GLN A 69 9.88 -8.22 7.84
N SER A 70 9.82 -8.28 9.17
CA SER A 70 10.97 -8.63 10.01
C SER A 70 12.15 -7.66 9.92
N THR A 71 11.94 -6.46 9.40
CA THR A 71 12.96 -5.41 9.39
C THR A 71 12.49 -4.21 10.19
N PRO A 72 13.40 -3.50 10.88
CA PRO A 72 13.02 -2.25 11.54
C PRO A 72 12.43 -1.26 10.54
N ALA A 73 11.39 -0.55 10.95
CA ALA A 73 10.70 0.42 10.10
C ALA A 73 10.26 -0.16 8.77
N ALA A 74 9.82 -1.42 8.78
CA ALA A 74 9.36 -2.10 7.57
C ALA A 74 8.22 -1.34 6.92
N TYR A 75 8.27 -1.22 5.59
CA TYR A 75 7.26 -0.46 4.86
C TYR A 75 5.93 -1.18 4.81
N ARG A 76 4.86 -0.38 4.87
CA ARG A 76 3.47 -0.82 4.77
C ARG A 76 2.76 -0.02 3.70
N VAL A 77 1.75 -0.64 3.09
CA VAL A 77 0.87 0.01 2.11
C VAL A 77 -0.53 0.03 2.70
N PHE A 78 -1.11 1.21 2.82
CA PHE A 78 -2.46 1.40 3.36
C PHE A 78 -3.42 1.69 2.21
N TRP A 79 -4.53 0.98 2.17
CA TRP A 79 -5.41 1.02 1.01
C TRP A 79 -6.85 0.68 1.36
N TYR A 80 -7.77 0.97 0.43
CA TYR A 80 -9.16 0.55 0.55
C TYR A 80 -9.71 0.17 -0.81
N TYR A 81 -10.79 -0.62 -0.81
CA TYR A 81 -11.50 -0.96 -2.03
C TYR A 81 -12.36 0.23 -2.48
N GLY A 82 -12.29 0.58 -3.73
CA GLY A 82 -13.10 1.63 -4.30
C GLY A 82 -12.28 2.83 -4.78
N PRO A 83 -12.98 3.93 -5.13
CA PRO A 83 -14.42 4.15 -5.02
C PRO A 83 -15.28 3.32 -5.96
N GLU A 84 -14.76 2.94 -7.12
CA GLU A 84 -15.52 2.12 -8.05
C GLU A 84 -15.13 0.66 -7.93
N GLU A 85 -15.94 -0.22 -8.54
CA GLU A 85 -15.59 -1.62 -8.64
C GLU A 85 -14.26 -1.80 -9.35
N ASN A 86 -13.53 -2.82 -8.98
CA ASN A 86 -12.25 -3.18 -9.57
C ASN A 86 -11.16 -2.11 -9.38
N ARG A 87 -11.36 -1.21 -8.42
CA ARG A 87 -10.34 -0.23 -8.05
C ARG A 87 -9.91 -0.40 -6.60
N ILE A 88 -8.63 -0.16 -6.38
CA ILE A 88 -8.02 -0.09 -5.05
C ILE A 88 -7.33 1.27 -4.96
N THR A 89 -7.65 2.03 -3.92
CA THR A 89 -7.01 3.31 -3.68
C THR A 89 -5.99 3.14 -2.56
N VAL A 90 -4.74 3.47 -2.88
CA VAL A 90 -3.64 3.47 -1.90
C VAL A 90 -3.54 4.86 -1.31
N ILE A 91 -3.62 4.96 0.01
CA ILE A 91 -3.63 6.24 0.72
C ILE A 91 -2.29 6.60 1.35
N ALA A 92 -1.43 5.62 1.58
CA ALA A 92 -0.12 5.87 2.16
C ALA A 92 0.82 4.71 1.91
N ILE A 93 2.10 5.02 1.76
CA ILE A 93 3.18 4.03 1.62
C ILE A 93 4.27 4.51 2.57
N THR A 94 4.33 3.93 3.76
CA THR A 94 5.17 4.46 4.84
C THR A 94 5.84 3.36 5.63
N PRO A 95 6.95 3.70 6.33
CA PRO A 95 7.48 2.78 7.32
C PRO A 95 6.44 2.51 8.41
N HIS A 96 6.51 1.35 9.01
CA HIS A 96 5.66 1.01 10.15
C HIS A 96 6.01 1.97 11.31
N PRO A 97 5.00 2.64 11.88
CA PRO A 97 5.23 3.55 12.99
C PRO A 97 5.68 2.85 14.27
#